data_16563c0e72a3ae92ea5c7cce5e7652dd
#
_entry.id   16563c0e72a3ae92ea5c7cce5e7652dd
#
_cell.length_a   1.000
_cell.length_b   1.000
_cell.length_c   1.000
_cell.angle_alpha   90.00
_cell.angle_beta   90.00
_cell.angle_gamma   90.00
#
_symmetry.space_group_name_H-M   'P 1'
#
loop_
_entity.id
_entity.type
_entity.pdbx_description
1 polymer ?
#
loop_
_entity_poly.entity_id
_entity_poly.type
_entity_poly.pdbx_seq_one_letter_code
_entity_poly.pdbx_strand_id
1 'polypeptide(L)'
;MSALTPASEVMLRHSDEFIERRVLFAGDLQDSLPAQFEAADVRVHTQQYHHWQLLNRTMGDNVQFGLTVDPAFVADCDTLVYYWPKSKQEAQFQLCNILALLPVGVDVFVVGENRSGVRSAEPTLEGHVALVKIDSARRCGLYHGRLDAQTEFSLDDWWDSYQLHDLEVKTLPGVFSRDGLDVGSSLLLSTLEKHMKGKVLDIGCGAGVMASVMAKLSPKVKLTLSDVNAAAVESSRATLAANGIEGEVIV
;
A
#
# COMPACT_ATOMS: atom_id res chain seq x y z
N MET A 1 -15.35 12.32 15.12
CA MET A 1 -13.91 12.22 14.84
C MET A 1 -13.47 10.82 15.24
N SER A 2 -12.89 10.04 14.34
CA SER A 2 -12.28 8.76 14.71
C SER A 2 -11.08 9.03 15.63
N ALA A 3 -10.83 8.15 16.60
CA ALA A 3 -9.63 8.24 17.43
C ALA A 3 -8.39 8.12 16.54
N LEU A 4 -7.37 8.94 16.83
CA LEU A 4 -6.08 8.85 16.12
C LEU A 4 -5.36 7.54 16.50
N THR A 5 -4.59 7.01 15.57
CA THR A 5 -3.71 5.89 15.84
C THR A 5 -2.53 6.31 16.73
N PRO A 6 -1.90 5.38 17.47
CA PRO A 6 -0.71 5.70 18.26
C PRO A 6 0.41 6.36 17.45
N ALA A 7 0.60 5.99 16.18
CA ALA A 7 1.58 6.60 15.29
C ALA A 7 1.23 8.07 15.00
N SER A 8 -0.04 8.37 14.73
CA SER A 8 -0.53 9.74 14.51
C SER A 8 -0.44 10.60 15.77
N GLU A 9 -0.67 10.03 16.95
CA GLU A 9 -0.45 10.75 18.21
C GLU A 9 1.02 11.14 18.42
N VAL A 10 1.96 10.29 17.98
CA VAL A 10 3.39 10.62 18.00
C VAL A 10 3.70 11.75 17.03
N MET A 11 3.15 11.72 15.82
CA MET A 11 3.32 12.80 14.83
C MET A 11 2.82 14.13 15.33
N LEU A 12 1.67 14.17 16.00
CA LEU A 12 1.10 15.41 16.56
C LEU A 12 2.02 16.10 17.59
N ARG A 13 2.88 15.35 18.27
CA ARG A 13 3.84 15.96 19.22
C ARG A 13 4.89 16.83 18.56
N HIS A 14 5.04 16.69 17.24
CA HIS A 14 5.99 17.41 16.40
C HIS A 14 5.30 18.35 15.39
N SER A 15 3.99 18.57 15.51
CA SER A 15 3.20 19.33 14.52
C SER A 15 3.76 20.72 14.23
N ASP A 16 4.33 21.39 15.21
CA ASP A 16 4.90 22.74 15.05
C ASP A 16 6.06 22.81 14.03
N GLU A 17 6.73 21.68 13.76
CA GLU A 17 7.81 21.58 12.79
C GLU A 17 7.32 21.61 11.34
N PHE A 18 6.01 21.46 11.12
CA PHE A 18 5.42 21.27 9.78
C PHE A 18 4.63 22.47 9.26
N ILE A 19 4.43 23.51 10.05
CA ILE A 19 3.51 24.65 9.75
C ILE A 19 3.78 25.29 8.37
N GLU A 20 5.06 25.44 7.99
CA GLU A 20 5.45 26.06 6.72
C GLU A 20 5.79 25.02 5.62
N ARG A 21 5.56 23.72 5.87
CA ARG A 21 5.96 22.63 4.97
C ARG A 21 4.85 22.18 4.04
N ARG A 22 5.24 21.60 2.91
CA ARG A 22 4.35 20.91 1.96
C ARG A 22 4.52 19.41 2.16
N VAL A 23 3.61 18.82 2.92
CA VAL A 23 3.75 17.48 3.47
C VAL A 23 3.01 16.46 2.61
N LEU A 24 3.72 15.42 2.21
CA LEU A 24 3.12 14.19 1.69
C LEU A 24 3.00 13.16 2.81
N PHE A 25 1.79 12.73 3.12
CA PHE A 25 1.53 11.55 3.94
C PHE A 25 1.39 10.31 3.06
N ALA A 26 2.02 9.21 3.44
CA ALA A 26 1.92 7.94 2.73
C ALA A 26 2.14 6.73 3.66
N GLY A 27 1.97 5.53 3.13
CA GLY A 27 2.16 4.27 3.86
C GLY A 27 0.88 3.77 4.54
N ASP A 28 1.05 3.06 5.67
CA ASP A 28 -0.06 2.43 6.42
C ASP A 28 -0.75 3.42 7.38
N LEU A 29 -1.12 4.59 6.86
CA LEU A 29 -1.92 5.58 7.56
C LEU A 29 -3.37 5.13 7.59
N GLN A 30 -4.00 5.07 8.77
CA GLN A 30 -5.34 4.50 8.96
C GLN A 30 -6.34 5.44 9.64
N ASP A 31 -6.00 6.71 9.80
CA ASP A 31 -6.87 7.69 10.44
C ASP A 31 -6.93 9.02 9.67
N SER A 32 -7.64 9.98 10.21
CA SER A 32 -7.90 11.26 9.56
C SER A 32 -6.92 12.37 9.98
N LEU A 33 -5.74 12.05 10.51
CA LEU A 33 -4.76 13.07 10.91
C LEU A 33 -4.47 14.08 9.79
N PRO A 34 -4.22 13.69 8.53
CA PRO A 34 -3.89 14.65 7.47
C PRO A 34 -4.95 15.72 7.26
N ALA A 35 -6.24 15.37 7.43
CA ALA A 35 -7.34 16.32 7.24
C ALA A 35 -7.41 17.44 8.29
N GLN A 36 -6.67 17.31 9.37
CA GLN A 36 -6.61 18.30 10.46
C GLN A 36 -5.16 18.72 10.79
N PHE A 37 -4.20 18.31 9.97
CA PHE A 37 -2.78 18.58 10.18
C PHE A 37 -2.44 19.98 9.69
N GLU A 38 -1.82 20.80 10.56
CA GLU A 38 -1.45 22.17 10.24
C GLU A 38 -0.12 22.19 9.48
N ALA A 39 -0.18 22.54 8.19
CA ALA A 39 0.96 22.68 7.31
C ALA A 39 0.62 23.64 6.16
N ALA A 40 1.60 24.10 5.40
CA ALA A 40 1.38 24.97 4.24
C ALA A 40 0.57 24.26 3.13
N ASP A 41 0.83 22.98 2.92
CA ASP A 41 0.04 22.08 2.06
C ASP A 41 0.10 20.65 2.62
N VAL A 42 -0.99 19.92 2.51
CA VAL A 42 -1.07 18.53 2.97
C VAL A 42 -1.66 17.67 1.85
N ARG A 43 -0.88 16.68 1.41
CA ARG A 43 -1.29 15.68 0.43
C ARG A 43 -1.17 14.29 1.01
N VAL A 44 -2.00 13.38 0.52
CA VAL A 44 -2.01 11.98 0.95
C VAL A 44 -1.99 11.06 -0.27
N HIS A 45 -1.05 10.15 -0.32
CA HIS A 45 -1.10 8.99 -1.20
C HIS A 45 -1.45 7.74 -0.40
N THR A 46 -2.43 6.98 -0.85
CA THR A 46 -2.83 5.73 -0.22
C THR A 46 -3.10 4.63 -1.24
N GLN A 47 -2.72 3.40 -0.91
CA GLN A 47 -3.10 2.20 -1.67
C GLN A 47 -4.41 1.57 -1.15
N GLN A 48 -5.05 2.17 -0.13
CA GLN A 48 -6.27 1.67 0.51
C GLN A 48 -7.47 2.52 0.12
N TYR A 49 -8.38 1.97 -0.64
CA TYR A 49 -9.54 2.70 -1.17
C TYR A 49 -10.47 3.24 -0.08
N HIS A 50 -10.73 2.46 0.96
CA HIS A 50 -11.55 2.90 2.08
C HIS A 50 -10.95 4.10 2.81
N HIS A 51 -9.63 4.18 2.88
CA HIS A 51 -8.92 5.31 3.47
C HIS A 51 -8.98 6.54 2.56
N TRP A 52 -8.82 6.34 1.24
CA TRP A 52 -9.07 7.39 0.25
C TRP A 52 -10.50 7.94 0.37
N GLN A 53 -11.52 7.10 0.46
CA GLN A 53 -12.91 7.53 0.64
C GLN A 53 -13.12 8.37 1.90
N LEU A 54 -12.45 7.99 3.00
CA LEU A 54 -12.53 8.74 4.26
C LEU A 54 -11.97 10.15 4.12
N LEU A 55 -10.78 10.28 3.55
CA LEU A 55 -10.05 11.55 3.45
C LEU A 55 -10.54 12.44 2.31
N ASN A 56 -10.91 11.85 1.17
CA ASN A 56 -11.32 12.58 -0.02
C ASN A 56 -12.55 13.48 0.22
N ARG A 57 -13.42 13.11 1.16
CA ARG A 57 -14.58 13.93 1.54
C ARG A 57 -14.21 15.29 2.11
N THR A 58 -13.05 15.40 2.74
CA THR A 58 -12.58 16.62 3.41
C THR A 58 -11.44 17.31 2.65
N MET A 59 -10.56 16.52 2.02
CA MET A 59 -9.34 17.00 1.39
C MET A 59 -9.42 17.07 -0.15
N GLY A 60 -10.45 16.45 -0.76
CA GLY A 60 -10.65 16.50 -2.22
C GLY A 60 -9.44 16.01 -2.99
N ASP A 61 -8.99 16.80 -3.96
CA ASP A 61 -7.88 16.48 -4.86
C ASP A 61 -6.51 16.33 -4.17
N ASN A 62 -6.43 16.66 -2.88
CA ASN A 62 -5.22 16.44 -2.08
C ASN A 62 -5.06 14.99 -1.59
N VAL A 63 -5.94 14.08 -2.01
CA VAL A 63 -5.83 12.65 -1.71
C VAL A 63 -5.81 11.84 -3.00
N GLN A 64 -4.72 11.12 -3.22
CA GLN A 64 -4.56 10.22 -4.36
C GLN A 64 -4.66 8.75 -3.90
N PHE A 65 -5.51 7.98 -4.57
CA PHE A 65 -5.55 6.53 -4.48
C PHE A 65 -4.87 5.91 -5.69
N GLY A 66 -4.00 4.94 -5.48
CA GLY A 66 -3.37 4.20 -6.58
C GLY A 66 -2.24 3.31 -6.11
N LEU A 67 -1.77 2.45 -7.01
CA LEU A 67 -0.62 1.57 -6.77
C LEU A 67 0.67 2.38 -6.62
N THR A 68 0.86 3.37 -7.49
CA THR A 68 2.03 4.27 -7.51
C THR A 68 1.58 5.71 -7.40
N VAL A 69 2.50 6.56 -6.99
CA VAL A 69 2.27 8.00 -6.88
C VAL A 69 2.43 8.68 -8.25
N ASP A 70 1.53 9.61 -8.56
CA ASP A 70 1.69 10.48 -9.74
C ASP A 70 2.82 11.48 -9.48
N PRO A 71 3.82 11.60 -10.39
CA PRO A 71 4.89 12.59 -10.27
C PRO A 71 4.40 14.03 -10.08
N ALA A 72 3.34 14.43 -10.78
CA ALA A 72 2.77 15.78 -10.64
C ALA A 72 2.14 16.02 -9.27
N PHE A 73 1.64 14.96 -8.63
CA PHE A 73 1.01 15.04 -7.30
C PHE A 73 2.01 15.37 -6.18
N VAL A 74 3.28 15.02 -6.35
CA VAL A 74 4.33 15.19 -5.32
C VAL A 74 5.40 16.22 -5.67
N ALA A 75 5.32 16.83 -6.86
CA ALA A 75 6.37 17.70 -7.41
C ALA A 75 6.78 18.85 -6.48
N ASP A 76 5.83 19.38 -5.71
CA ASP A 76 6.05 20.53 -4.81
C ASP A 76 6.23 20.12 -3.34
N CYS A 77 6.22 18.83 -3.02
CA CYS A 77 6.39 18.38 -1.65
C CYS A 77 7.85 18.51 -1.21
N ASP A 78 8.05 19.04 -0.01
CA ASP A 78 9.37 19.19 0.63
C ASP A 78 9.56 18.28 1.84
N THR A 79 8.51 17.57 2.24
CA THR A 79 8.50 16.71 3.41
C THR A 79 7.64 15.47 3.16
N LEU A 80 8.20 14.30 3.45
CA LEU A 80 7.49 13.02 3.47
C LEU A 80 7.24 12.59 4.92
N VAL A 81 6.01 12.22 5.25
CA VAL A 81 5.64 11.49 6.47
C VAL A 81 5.14 10.11 6.08
N TYR A 82 5.95 9.09 6.32
CA TYR A 82 5.66 7.72 5.93
C TYR A 82 5.29 6.85 7.13
N TYR A 83 4.11 6.25 7.07
CA TYR A 83 3.61 5.30 8.06
C TYR A 83 4.06 3.88 7.71
N TRP A 84 4.88 3.29 8.57
CA TRP A 84 5.49 2.00 8.33
C TRP A 84 4.48 0.84 8.42
N PRO A 85 4.26 0.06 7.34
CA PRO A 85 3.35 -1.08 7.33
C PRO A 85 3.95 -2.30 8.05
N LYS A 86 3.15 -3.35 8.24
CA LYS A 86 3.62 -4.63 8.78
C LYS A 86 4.54 -5.38 7.81
N SER A 87 4.33 -5.22 6.51
CA SER A 87 5.16 -5.84 5.47
C SER A 87 6.34 -4.93 5.12
N LYS A 88 7.56 -5.42 5.38
CA LYS A 88 8.78 -4.71 4.97
C LYS A 88 8.88 -4.56 3.44
N GLN A 89 8.45 -5.57 2.69
CA GLN A 89 8.48 -5.52 1.22
C GLN A 89 7.50 -4.48 0.67
N GLU A 90 6.34 -4.33 1.30
CA GLU A 90 5.40 -3.25 0.98
C GLU A 90 6.01 -1.88 1.23
N ALA A 91 6.67 -1.70 2.39
CA ALA A 91 7.38 -0.46 2.69
C ALA A 91 8.49 -0.16 1.66
N GLN A 92 9.27 -1.16 1.27
CA GLN A 92 10.31 -1.00 0.26
C GLN A 92 9.73 -0.57 -1.09
N PHE A 93 8.66 -1.22 -1.55
CA PHE A 93 7.97 -0.88 -2.79
C PHE A 93 7.49 0.57 -2.79
N GLN A 94 6.73 0.96 -1.77
CA GLN A 94 6.16 2.30 -1.67
C GLN A 94 7.24 3.38 -1.53
N LEU A 95 8.24 3.17 -0.68
CA LEU A 95 9.31 4.11 -0.46
C LEU A 95 10.21 4.25 -1.69
N CYS A 96 10.54 3.14 -2.40
CA CYS A 96 11.27 3.22 -3.66
C CYS A 96 10.54 4.07 -4.69
N ASN A 97 9.22 3.90 -4.83
CA ASN A 97 8.41 4.71 -5.75
C ASN A 97 8.41 6.19 -5.36
N ILE A 98 8.11 6.50 -4.09
CA ILE A 98 7.99 7.88 -3.61
C ILE A 98 9.33 8.61 -3.67
N LEU A 99 10.41 7.99 -3.17
CA LEU A 99 11.73 8.62 -3.09
C LEU A 99 12.42 8.75 -4.46
N ALA A 100 11.97 8.02 -5.48
CA ALA A 100 12.38 8.24 -6.86
C ALA A 100 11.82 9.53 -7.46
N LEU A 101 10.70 10.03 -6.92
CA LEU A 101 9.98 11.21 -7.41
C LEU A 101 10.30 12.49 -6.63
N LEU A 102 10.64 12.35 -5.36
CA LEU A 102 10.93 13.51 -4.51
C LEU A 102 12.35 14.04 -4.77
N PRO A 103 12.56 15.38 -4.73
CA PRO A 103 13.88 15.95 -4.92
C PRO A 103 14.82 15.64 -3.74
N VAL A 104 16.12 15.55 -4.03
CA VAL A 104 17.16 15.47 -3.00
C VAL A 104 17.05 16.67 -2.04
N GLY A 105 17.24 16.42 -0.75
CA GLY A 105 17.13 17.42 0.31
C GLY A 105 15.76 17.46 1.01
N VAL A 106 14.76 16.72 0.51
CA VAL A 106 13.45 16.56 1.17
C VAL A 106 13.61 15.92 2.55
N ASP A 107 12.92 16.44 3.54
CA ASP A 107 12.85 15.84 4.88
C ASP A 107 11.96 14.58 4.85
N VAL A 108 12.46 13.49 5.42
CA VAL A 108 11.78 12.21 5.48
C VAL A 108 11.56 11.81 6.93
N PHE A 109 10.29 11.72 7.31
CA PHE A 109 9.87 11.20 8.60
C PHE A 109 9.26 9.81 8.40
N VAL A 110 9.70 8.85 9.21
CA VAL A 110 9.13 7.50 9.22
C VAL A 110 8.60 7.21 10.60
N VAL A 111 7.31 6.90 10.70
CA VAL A 111 6.62 6.59 11.96
C VAL A 111 5.93 5.23 11.87
N GLY A 112 5.90 4.50 12.96
CA GLY A 112 5.19 3.22 13.01
C GLY A 112 5.31 2.52 14.36
N GLU A 113 4.47 1.52 14.55
CA GLU A 113 4.51 0.70 15.74
C GLU A 113 5.79 -0.17 15.79
N ASN A 114 6.33 -0.37 16.98
CA ASN A 114 7.49 -1.26 17.15
C ASN A 114 7.18 -2.70 16.71
N ARG A 115 5.92 -3.15 16.88
CA ARG A 115 5.46 -4.49 16.47
C ARG A 115 5.32 -4.65 14.95
N SER A 116 5.17 -3.56 14.19
CA SER A 116 5.18 -3.60 12.72
C SER A 116 6.59 -3.56 12.13
N GLY A 117 7.61 -3.46 12.98
CA GLY A 117 9.00 -3.53 12.55
C GLY A 117 9.55 -2.21 12.03
N VAL A 118 9.02 -1.05 12.47
CA VAL A 118 9.48 0.28 12.06
C VAL A 118 11.01 0.50 12.21
N ARG A 119 11.67 -0.23 13.12
CA ARG A 119 13.14 -0.22 13.26
C ARG A 119 13.88 -0.64 11.99
N SER A 120 13.21 -1.39 11.11
CA SER A 120 13.78 -1.78 9.82
C SER A 120 13.86 -0.61 8.83
N ALA A 121 13.28 0.54 9.13
CA ALA A 121 13.35 1.72 8.26
C ALA A 121 14.81 2.19 8.07
N GLU A 122 15.60 2.23 9.14
CA GLU A 122 17.01 2.66 9.06
C GLU A 122 17.81 1.81 8.06
N PRO A 123 17.92 0.48 8.20
CA PRO A 123 18.68 -0.32 7.24
C PRO A 123 18.00 -0.44 5.86
N THR A 124 16.68 -0.20 5.77
CA THR A 124 15.97 -0.24 4.48
C THR A 124 16.30 0.96 3.61
N LEU A 125 16.50 2.13 4.22
CA LEU A 125 16.79 3.39 3.52
C LEU A 125 18.28 3.77 3.55
N GLU A 126 19.14 2.88 4.04
CA GLU A 126 20.58 3.10 4.02
C GLU A 126 21.09 3.42 2.60
N GLY A 127 21.92 4.46 2.49
CA GLY A 127 22.40 4.97 1.21
C GLY A 127 21.47 5.97 0.51
N HIS A 128 20.23 6.09 0.93
CA HIS A 128 19.27 7.07 0.40
C HIS A 128 18.87 8.12 1.44
N VAL A 129 18.57 7.68 2.65
CA VAL A 129 18.20 8.54 3.78
C VAL A 129 18.90 8.05 5.03
N ALA A 130 19.72 8.88 5.64
CA ALA A 130 20.35 8.60 6.93
C ALA A 130 19.32 8.88 8.06
N LEU A 131 18.50 7.89 8.37
CA LEU A 131 17.47 8.01 9.40
C LEU A 131 18.07 7.97 10.81
N VAL A 132 17.59 8.85 11.68
CA VAL A 132 17.89 8.86 13.11
C VAL A 132 16.58 8.84 13.88
N LYS A 133 16.51 8.01 14.92
CA LYS A 133 15.33 7.98 15.79
C LYS A 133 15.26 9.26 16.63
N ILE A 134 14.17 10.01 16.48
CA ILE A 134 13.98 11.30 17.18
C ILE A 134 12.94 11.24 18.30
N ASP A 135 11.98 10.27 18.25
CA ASP A 135 10.99 10.11 19.32
C ASP A 135 10.59 8.63 19.51
N SER A 136 10.04 8.33 20.67
CA SER A 136 9.48 7.02 20.99
C SER A 136 8.40 7.17 22.05
N ALA A 137 7.15 6.96 21.66
CA ALA A 137 6.00 6.98 22.55
C ALA A 137 4.92 6.01 22.04
N ARG A 138 3.97 5.64 22.90
CA ARG A 138 2.83 4.80 22.53
C ARG A 138 3.23 3.48 21.84
N ARG A 139 4.40 2.91 22.15
CA ARG A 139 4.99 1.74 21.46
C ARG A 139 5.27 1.98 19.98
N CYS A 140 5.39 3.23 19.56
CA CYS A 140 5.81 3.65 18.23
C CYS A 140 7.22 4.25 18.26
N GLY A 141 7.91 4.23 17.13
CA GLY A 141 9.13 4.96 16.87
C GLY A 141 8.89 5.99 15.78
N LEU A 142 9.51 7.16 15.94
CA LEU A 142 9.59 8.20 14.92
C LEU A 142 11.05 8.42 14.54
N TYR A 143 11.33 8.38 13.26
CA TYR A 143 12.64 8.55 12.66
C TYR A 143 12.62 9.73 11.71
N HIS A 144 13.73 10.45 11.62
CA HIS A 144 13.89 11.56 10.70
C HIS A 144 15.25 11.50 10.00
N GLY A 145 15.29 11.92 8.76
CA GLY A 145 16.48 12.11 7.95
C GLY A 145 16.17 12.97 6.72
N ARG A 146 17.18 13.19 5.89
CA ARG A 146 17.01 13.88 4.60
C ARG A 146 17.29 12.93 3.45
N LEU A 147 16.62 13.13 2.34
CA LEU A 147 16.88 12.39 1.12
C LEU A 147 18.21 12.86 0.52
N ASP A 148 19.23 12.03 0.63
CA ASP A 148 20.59 12.31 0.11
C ASP A 148 20.74 11.83 -1.34
N ALA A 149 20.09 10.72 -1.70
CA ALA A 149 20.09 10.14 -3.03
C ALA A 149 18.74 9.52 -3.36
N GLN A 150 18.16 9.89 -4.51
CA GLN A 150 16.91 9.29 -4.99
C GLN A 150 17.08 7.78 -5.18
N THR A 151 15.98 7.06 -5.03
CA THR A 151 15.88 5.65 -5.41
C THR A 151 15.64 5.51 -6.92
N GLU A 152 15.87 4.33 -7.45
CA GLU A 152 15.42 3.96 -8.79
C GLU A 152 14.16 3.11 -8.66
N PHE A 153 13.15 3.37 -9.50
CA PHE A 153 11.89 2.64 -9.47
C PHE A 153 11.42 2.29 -10.88
N SER A 154 11.19 1.00 -11.10
CA SER A 154 10.46 0.46 -12.23
C SER A 154 9.45 -0.55 -11.70
N LEU A 155 8.16 -0.38 -12.02
CA LEU A 155 7.10 -1.29 -11.56
C LEU A 155 7.35 -2.75 -11.98
N ASP A 156 7.96 -2.95 -13.15
CA ASP A 156 8.23 -4.28 -13.69
C ASP A 156 9.15 -5.12 -12.80
N ASP A 157 10.06 -4.46 -12.06
CA ASP A 157 11.01 -5.13 -11.15
C ASP A 157 10.37 -5.66 -9.86
N TRP A 158 9.12 -5.27 -9.59
CA TRP A 158 8.43 -5.61 -8.35
C TRP A 158 7.42 -6.74 -8.49
N TRP A 159 7.14 -7.16 -9.72
CA TRP A 159 6.29 -8.31 -9.94
C TRP A 159 6.96 -9.59 -9.52
N ASP A 160 6.19 -10.45 -8.84
CA ASP A 160 6.55 -11.81 -8.53
C ASP A 160 5.48 -12.77 -9.04
N SER A 161 5.78 -14.04 -9.13
CA SER A 161 4.82 -15.05 -9.53
C SER A 161 5.11 -16.40 -8.90
N TYR A 162 4.05 -17.17 -8.69
CA TYR A 162 4.17 -18.58 -8.33
C TYR A 162 3.16 -19.43 -9.10
N GLN A 163 3.43 -20.72 -9.17
CA GLN A 163 2.55 -21.67 -9.81
C GLN A 163 1.63 -22.35 -8.79
N LEU A 164 0.33 -22.39 -9.09
CA LEU A 164 -0.66 -23.15 -8.36
C LEU A 164 -1.35 -24.10 -9.35
N HIS A 165 -0.96 -25.36 -9.37
CA HIS A 165 -1.34 -26.31 -10.41
C HIS A 165 -1.01 -25.77 -11.81
N ASP A 166 -2.03 -25.52 -12.65
CA ASP A 166 -1.93 -24.96 -13.99
C ASP A 166 -2.15 -23.43 -14.06
N LEU A 167 -2.22 -22.77 -12.90
CA LEU A 167 -2.39 -21.33 -12.81
C LEU A 167 -1.07 -20.63 -12.50
N GLU A 168 -0.76 -19.57 -13.22
CA GLU A 168 0.26 -18.59 -12.88
C GLU A 168 -0.36 -17.48 -12.05
N VAL A 169 0.06 -17.35 -10.79
CA VAL A 169 -0.41 -16.28 -9.90
C VAL A 169 0.61 -15.15 -9.90
N LYS A 170 0.17 -13.95 -10.26
CA LYS A 170 0.98 -12.73 -10.26
C LYS A 170 0.75 -11.94 -8.98
N THR A 171 1.82 -11.45 -8.36
CA THR A 171 1.72 -10.73 -7.09
C THR A 171 2.63 -9.52 -7.04
N LEU A 172 2.20 -8.53 -6.27
CA LEU A 172 2.96 -7.33 -5.90
C LEU A 172 3.22 -7.31 -4.39
N PRO A 173 4.20 -6.53 -3.90
CA PRO A 173 4.40 -6.31 -2.48
C PRO A 173 3.15 -5.78 -1.78
N GLY A 174 2.87 -6.27 -0.56
CA GLY A 174 1.69 -5.90 0.23
C GLY A 174 0.45 -6.76 -0.02
N VAL A 175 0.44 -7.59 -1.06
CA VAL A 175 -0.67 -8.52 -1.32
C VAL A 175 -0.59 -9.70 -0.35
N PHE A 176 -1.73 -10.06 0.24
CA PHE A 176 -1.83 -11.21 1.14
C PHE A 176 -1.48 -12.52 0.41
N SER A 177 -0.75 -13.42 1.08
CA SER A 177 -0.29 -14.69 0.53
C SER A 177 0.53 -14.55 -0.77
N ARG A 178 1.39 -13.53 -0.82
CA ARG A 178 2.24 -13.23 -1.98
C ARG A 178 3.11 -14.41 -2.42
N ASP A 179 3.65 -15.15 -1.48
CA ASP A 179 4.65 -16.19 -1.75
C ASP A 179 4.03 -17.59 -1.90
N GLY A 180 2.71 -17.70 -1.82
CA GLY A 180 1.99 -18.96 -1.95
C GLY A 180 0.62 -18.94 -1.28
N LEU A 181 -0.15 -20.01 -1.53
CA LEU A 181 -1.50 -20.14 -1.01
C LEU A 181 -1.49 -20.38 0.51
N ASP A 182 -2.24 -19.59 1.25
CA ASP A 182 -2.43 -19.79 2.69
C ASP A 182 -3.38 -20.97 3.00
N VAL A 183 -3.33 -21.46 4.24
CA VAL A 183 -4.10 -22.63 4.67
C VAL A 183 -5.62 -22.41 4.56
N GLY A 184 -6.11 -21.20 4.87
CA GLY A 184 -7.53 -20.88 4.78
C GLY A 184 -8.02 -20.88 3.34
N SER A 185 -7.29 -20.25 2.44
CA SER A 185 -7.58 -20.25 1.01
C SER A 185 -7.50 -21.66 0.42
N SER A 186 -6.50 -22.46 0.84
CA SER A 186 -6.38 -23.85 0.43
C SER A 186 -7.60 -24.70 0.85
N LEU A 187 -8.06 -24.52 2.08
CA LEU A 187 -9.27 -25.20 2.57
C LEU A 187 -10.51 -24.76 1.78
N LEU A 188 -10.68 -23.46 1.55
CA LEU A 188 -11.82 -22.95 0.78
C LEU A 188 -11.81 -23.46 -0.67
N LEU A 189 -10.64 -23.50 -1.32
CA LEU A 189 -10.50 -24.09 -2.66
C LEU A 189 -10.94 -25.56 -2.71
N SER A 190 -10.69 -26.34 -1.65
CA SER A 190 -11.10 -27.76 -1.58
C SER A 190 -12.62 -27.97 -1.54
N THR A 191 -13.39 -26.92 -1.24
CA THR A 191 -14.85 -26.96 -1.19
C THR A 191 -15.52 -26.52 -2.51
N LEU A 192 -14.75 -26.03 -3.48
CA LEU A 192 -15.30 -25.57 -4.74
C LEU A 192 -15.79 -26.74 -5.60
N GLU A 193 -16.99 -26.62 -6.10
CA GLU A 193 -17.61 -27.62 -6.98
C GLU A 193 -17.33 -27.32 -8.45
N LYS A 194 -17.35 -28.36 -9.27
CA LYS A 194 -17.24 -28.24 -10.72
C LYS A 194 -18.59 -27.87 -11.32
N HIS A 195 -18.54 -27.22 -12.49
CA HIS A 195 -19.73 -26.90 -13.30
C HIS A 195 -20.73 -25.91 -12.67
N MET A 196 -20.27 -25.06 -11.76
CA MET A 196 -21.06 -23.92 -11.29
C MET A 196 -21.40 -22.98 -12.45
N LYS A 197 -22.46 -22.22 -12.29
CA LYS A 197 -22.96 -21.24 -13.28
C LYS A 197 -23.44 -19.98 -12.57
N GLY A 198 -23.47 -18.88 -13.29
CA GLY A 198 -24.02 -17.62 -12.81
C GLY A 198 -22.97 -16.58 -12.50
N LYS A 199 -23.34 -15.58 -11.74
CA LYS A 199 -22.47 -14.48 -11.33
C LYS A 199 -21.78 -14.83 -10.00
N VAL A 200 -20.50 -14.60 -9.92
CA VAL A 200 -19.67 -14.85 -8.73
C VAL A 200 -18.97 -13.54 -8.38
N LEU A 201 -19.02 -13.17 -7.11
CA LEU A 201 -18.29 -12.06 -6.55
C LEU A 201 -17.26 -12.59 -5.53
N ASP A 202 -16.01 -12.30 -5.78
CA ASP A 202 -14.88 -12.58 -4.88
C ASP A 202 -14.50 -11.28 -4.15
N ILE A 203 -14.83 -11.20 -2.86
CA ILE A 203 -14.58 -10.02 -2.02
C ILE A 203 -13.30 -10.23 -1.22
N GLY A 204 -12.37 -9.26 -1.29
CA GLY A 204 -11.03 -9.42 -0.72
C GLY A 204 -10.20 -10.37 -1.57
N CYS A 205 -10.25 -10.18 -2.89
CA CYS A 205 -9.73 -11.14 -3.87
C CYS A 205 -8.20 -11.33 -3.83
N GLY A 206 -7.45 -10.42 -3.20
CA GLY A 206 -5.99 -10.50 -3.14
C GLY A 206 -5.37 -10.60 -4.54
N ALA A 207 -4.63 -11.67 -4.80
CA ALA A 207 -4.05 -11.95 -6.12
C ALA A 207 -5.02 -12.64 -7.11
N GLY A 208 -6.31 -12.77 -6.77
CA GLY A 208 -7.33 -13.35 -7.66
C GLY A 208 -7.30 -14.89 -7.76
N VAL A 209 -6.68 -15.57 -6.82
CA VAL A 209 -6.49 -17.03 -6.85
C VAL A 209 -7.82 -17.78 -6.83
N MET A 210 -8.73 -17.40 -5.89
CA MET A 210 -10.03 -18.08 -5.72
C MET A 210 -10.87 -17.99 -6.99
N ALA A 211 -11.01 -16.80 -7.53
CA ALA A 211 -11.75 -16.54 -8.77
C ALA A 211 -11.12 -17.28 -9.96
N SER A 212 -9.79 -17.32 -10.05
CA SER A 212 -9.07 -18.00 -11.14
C SER A 212 -9.28 -19.51 -11.11
N VAL A 213 -9.19 -20.13 -9.93
CA VAL A 213 -9.49 -21.57 -9.77
C VAL A 213 -10.95 -21.86 -10.10
N MET A 214 -11.87 -21.01 -9.64
CA MET A 214 -13.29 -21.16 -9.92
C MET A 214 -13.59 -21.10 -11.42
N ALA A 215 -12.97 -20.18 -12.16
CA ALA A 215 -13.12 -20.09 -13.61
C ALA A 215 -12.64 -21.35 -14.34
N LYS A 216 -11.52 -21.92 -13.88
CA LYS A 216 -10.99 -23.19 -14.44
C LYS A 216 -11.92 -24.37 -14.17
N LEU A 217 -12.47 -24.48 -12.96
CA LEU A 217 -13.43 -25.54 -12.59
C LEU A 217 -14.81 -25.35 -13.24
N SER A 218 -15.18 -24.13 -13.51
CA SER A 218 -16.54 -23.72 -13.93
C SER A 218 -16.52 -22.60 -14.98
N PRO A 219 -16.17 -22.90 -16.25
CA PRO A 219 -15.98 -21.87 -17.30
C PRO A 219 -17.23 -21.03 -17.65
N LYS A 220 -18.39 -21.38 -17.09
CA LYS A 220 -19.65 -20.65 -17.31
C LYS A 220 -19.96 -19.59 -16.25
N VAL A 221 -19.10 -19.42 -15.25
CA VAL A 221 -19.25 -18.36 -14.25
C VAL A 221 -18.83 -17.01 -14.84
N LYS A 222 -19.52 -15.95 -14.40
CA LYS A 222 -19.15 -14.57 -14.67
C LYS A 222 -18.54 -13.99 -13.41
N LEU A 223 -17.25 -13.63 -13.49
CA LEU A 223 -16.46 -13.22 -12.34
C LEU A 223 -16.48 -11.70 -12.16
N THR A 224 -16.69 -11.27 -10.93
CA THR A 224 -16.34 -9.93 -10.43
C THR A 224 -15.47 -10.12 -9.20
N LEU A 225 -14.30 -9.49 -9.19
CA LEU A 225 -13.36 -9.51 -8.08
C LEU A 225 -13.28 -8.12 -7.48
N SER A 226 -13.17 -8.04 -6.17
CA SER A 226 -13.10 -6.75 -5.47
C SER A 226 -12.06 -6.80 -4.36
N ASP A 227 -11.24 -5.76 -4.26
CA ASP A 227 -10.33 -5.56 -3.14
C ASP A 227 -10.15 -4.06 -2.87
N VAL A 228 -9.93 -3.70 -1.61
CA VAL A 228 -9.69 -2.30 -1.21
C VAL A 228 -8.24 -1.86 -1.40
N ASN A 229 -7.33 -2.80 -1.64
CA ASN A 229 -5.91 -2.55 -1.81
C ASN A 229 -5.55 -2.48 -3.31
N ALA A 230 -4.92 -1.38 -3.74
CA ALA A 230 -4.53 -1.17 -5.14
C ALA A 230 -3.57 -2.26 -5.67
N ALA A 231 -2.63 -2.75 -4.84
CA ALA A 231 -1.71 -3.82 -5.24
C ALA A 231 -2.45 -5.15 -5.44
N ALA A 232 -3.49 -5.44 -4.63
CA ALA A 232 -4.34 -6.62 -4.80
C ALA A 232 -5.17 -6.53 -6.09
N VAL A 233 -5.76 -5.38 -6.37
CA VAL A 233 -6.52 -5.14 -7.62
C VAL A 233 -5.64 -5.37 -8.85
N GLU A 234 -4.44 -4.80 -8.90
CA GLU A 234 -3.52 -4.98 -10.02
C GLU A 234 -3.00 -6.42 -10.10
N SER A 235 -2.71 -7.07 -8.97
CA SER A 235 -2.29 -8.47 -8.92
C SER A 235 -3.39 -9.41 -9.46
N SER A 236 -4.65 -9.18 -9.08
CA SER A 236 -5.79 -9.92 -9.62
C SER A 236 -5.94 -9.75 -11.12
N ARG A 237 -5.84 -8.52 -11.64
CA ARG A 237 -5.88 -8.25 -13.09
C ARG A 237 -4.77 -9.01 -13.83
N ALA A 238 -3.55 -8.95 -13.31
CA ALA A 238 -2.41 -9.62 -13.90
C ALA A 238 -2.56 -11.16 -13.85
N THR A 239 -3.08 -11.71 -12.75
CA THR A 239 -3.34 -13.15 -12.61
C THR A 239 -4.40 -13.63 -13.61
N LEU A 240 -5.52 -12.92 -13.74
CA LEU A 240 -6.55 -13.25 -14.74
C LEU A 240 -5.98 -13.22 -16.15
N ALA A 241 -5.24 -12.14 -16.50
CA ALA A 241 -4.63 -11.98 -17.82
C ALA A 241 -3.61 -13.09 -18.13
N ALA A 242 -2.73 -13.45 -17.19
CA ALA A 242 -1.73 -14.51 -17.35
C ALA A 242 -2.35 -15.89 -17.64
N ASN A 243 -3.59 -16.10 -17.20
CA ASN A 243 -4.29 -17.38 -17.37
C ASN A 243 -5.41 -17.33 -18.43
N GLY A 244 -5.56 -16.24 -19.16
CA GLY A 244 -6.61 -16.07 -20.19
C GLY A 244 -8.02 -16.14 -19.61
N ILE A 245 -8.22 -15.67 -18.38
CA ILE A 245 -9.51 -15.68 -17.67
C ILE A 245 -10.14 -14.31 -17.79
N GLU A 246 -11.41 -14.26 -18.23
CA GLU A 246 -12.21 -13.04 -18.25
C GLU A 246 -12.88 -12.80 -16.89
N GLY A 247 -12.79 -11.55 -16.41
CA GLY A 247 -13.42 -11.11 -15.18
C GLY A 247 -13.29 -9.61 -14.98
N GLU A 248 -14.23 -9.03 -14.27
CA GLU A 248 -14.17 -7.62 -13.86
C GLU A 248 -13.44 -7.52 -12.53
N VAL A 249 -12.47 -6.62 -12.44
CA VAL A 249 -11.76 -6.34 -11.17
C VAL A 249 -11.99 -4.89 -10.78
N ILE A 250 -12.62 -4.70 -9.64
CA ILE A 250 -13.03 -3.40 -9.10
C ILE A 250 -12.42 -3.14 -7.73
N VAL A 251 -12.49 -1.89 -7.31
CA VAL A 251 -12.12 -1.46 -5.96
C VAL A 251 -13.34 -1.48 -5.06
#